data_dbc9bffeb7313d93df42f2973f8bbdc3
#
_entry.id   dbc9bffeb7313d93df42f2973f8bbdc3
#
_cell.length_a   1.000
_cell.length_b   1.000
_cell.length_c   1.000
_cell.angle_alpha   90.00
_cell.angle_beta   90.00
_cell.angle_gamma   90.00
#
_symmetry.space_group_name_H-M   'P 1'
#
loop_
_entity.id
_entity.type
_entity.pdbx_description
1 polymer ?
#
loop_
_entity_poly.entity_id
_entity_poly.type
_entity_poly.pdbx_seq_one_letter_code
_entity_poly.pdbx_strand_id
1 'polypeptide(L)'
;MWKKLFNLKFWLPVLVLGLGAGVTVALLKNKPKARKKPNFQRGTLVEVMEATLSNPQIEVRTHGRVRAAKKVILSARIGGEVIWIGPKMNEGSFFKKGDPLLSIGIRQSKSRLKAPFNGVVQSKNVDLGQYVNPGMQLAVLLGSDQAEVVIDLPMGRMDWLPQSFTSLDGENQFQFPATVSLAGMISASVWNAKVKRHLLELTPRGMMVQLIAEVEDPFHLKRKSKVKSKNKRTSENTLINTVGTANSESPPTPQTSNMPLFVGAFVDVTIPGRQLENVVNIPAQALRDQDTVWIALEGELEVRRVKIAHLDQDNIYLSGGVKPGEQIIISPIKGAANGLKIRIAGKEKIRKKGDGRRMQLSGERKRRRKREDGKDEQGDGKWQQRENNQRKQNSESHKEES
;
A
#
# COMPACT_ATOMS: atom_id res chain seq x y z
N MET A 1 -22.93 -72.53 -82.01
CA MET A 1 -23.45 -72.48 -80.71
C MET A 1 -22.73 -71.37 -79.83
N TRP A 2 -23.00 -70.08 -80.14
CA TRP A 2 -22.41 -69.04 -79.32
C TRP A 2 -23.19 -67.74 -79.43
N LYS A 3 -24.49 -67.75 -79.12
CA LYS A 3 -25.40 -66.53 -79.22
C LYS A 3 -26.39 -66.41 -78.04
N LYS A 4 -26.00 -66.78 -76.83
CA LYS A 4 -26.93 -66.63 -75.68
C LYS A 4 -26.23 -66.10 -74.38
N LEU A 5 -25.21 -65.27 -74.48
CA LEU A 5 -24.55 -64.70 -73.31
C LEU A 5 -24.66 -63.16 -73.21
N PHE A 6 -25.58 -62.54 -73.92
CA PHE A 6 -25.82 -61.08 -73.75
C PHE A 6 -27.15 -60.81 -73.09
N ASN A 7 -27.37 -61.32 -71.86
CA ASN A 7 -28.50 -60.92 -71.03
C ASN A 7 -28.20 -59.57 -70.38
N LEU A 8 -28.77 -58.50 -70.90
CA LEU A 8 -28.66 -57.14 -70.40
C LEU A 8 -28.95 -57.04 -68.88
N LYS A 9 -29.75 -57.96 -68.33
CA LYS A 9 -30.05 -58.01 -66.89
C LYS A 9 -28.88 -58.47 -66.02
N PHE A 10 -27.87 -59.14 -66.53
CA PHE A 10 -26.69 -59.59 -65.79
C PHE A 10 -25.55 -58.56 -65.85
N TRP A 11 -25.49 -57.76 -66.90
CA TRP A 11 -24.46 -56.75 -67.07
C TRP A 11 -24.76 -55.44 -66.35
N LEU A 12 -26.02 -55.13 -66.05
CA LEU A 12 -26.41 -53.91 -65.37
C LEU A 12 -25.86 -53.82 -63.95
N PRO A 13 -25.92 -54.87 -63.07
CA PRO A 13 -25.32 -54.83 -61.74
C PRO A 13 -23.79 -54.76 -61.77
N VAL A 14 -23.13 -55.39 -62.76
CA VAL A 14 -21.68 -55.34 -62.93
C VAL A 14 -21.23 -53.92 -63.31
N LEU A 15 -21.99 -53.23 -64.16
CA LEU A 15 -21.68 -51.89 -64.58
C LEU A 15 -21.91 -50.89 -63.41
N VAL A 16 -22.93 -51.08 -62.61
CA VAL A 16 -23.19 -50.29 -61.41
C VAL A 16 -22.09 -50.47 -60.37
N LEU A 17 -21.62 -51.73 -60.14
CA LEU A 17 -20.50 -52.07 -59.26
C LEU A 17 -19.18 -51.43 -59.75
N GLY A 18 -18.91 -51.50 -61.07
CA GLY A 18 -17.73 -50.91 -61.68
C GLY A 18 -17.77 -49.37 -61.56
N LEU A 19 -18.94 -48.75 -61.77
CA LEU A 19 -19.07 -47.30 -61.61
C LEU A 19 -18.91 -46.88 -60.15
N GLY A 20 -19.50 -47.64 -59.22
CA GLY A 20 -19.32 -47.43 -57.76
C GLY A 20 -17.86 -47.56 -57.32
N ALA A 21 -17.15 -48.59 -57.83
CA ALA A 21 -15.70 -48.74 -57.59
C ALA A 21 -14.88 -47.62 -58.17
N GLY A 22 -15.22 -47.13 -59.41
CA GLY A 22 -14.57 -46.02 -60.02
C GLY A 22 -14.74 -44.70 -59.27
N VAL A 23 -15.94 -44.43 -58.77
CA VAL A 23 -16.20 -43.26 -57.95
C VAL A 23 -15.48 -43.30 -56.60
N THR A 24 -15.45 -44.49 -55.97
CA THR A 24 -14.70 -44.63 -54.70
C THR A 24 -13.19 -44.47 -54.88
N VAL A 25 -12.61 -45.00 -55.95
CA VAL A 25 -11.19 -44.79 -56.29
C VAL A 25 -10.90 -43.33 -56.62
N ALA A 26 -11.78 -42.65 -57.34
CA ALA A 26 -11.65 -41.22 -57.64
C ALA A 26 -11.72 -40.38 -56.41
N LEU A 27 -12.64 -40.66 -55.49
CA LEU A 27 -12.76 -39.97 -54.17
C LEU A 27 -11.55 -40.24 -53.27
N LEU A 28 -10.97 -41.47 -53.29
CA LEU A 28 -9.78 -41.81 -52.52
C LEU A 28 -8.51 -41.14 -53.07
N LYS A 29 -8.38 -40.99 -54.41
CA LYS A 29 -7.28 -40.28 -55.04
C LYS A 29 -7.37 -38.75 -54.88
N ASN A 30 -8.57 -38.18 -54.83
CA ASN A 30 -8.83 -36.77 -54.68
C ASN A 30 -9.04 -36.34 -53.22
N LYS A 31 -8.63 -37.11 -52.22
CA LYS A 31 -8.66 -36.66 -50.83
C LYS A 31 -7.90 -35.34 -50.72
N PRO A 32 -8.55 -34.22 -50.37
CA PRO A 32 -7.87 -32.97 -50.15
C PRO A 32 -6.84 -33.17 -49.04
N LYS A 33 -5.57 -32.98 -49.37
CA LYS A 33 -4.51 -32.99 -48.35
C LYS A 33 -4.85 -31.94 -47.31
N ALA A 34 -5.18 -32.35 -46.10
CA ALA A 34 -5.43 -31.46 -45.00
C ALA A 34 -4.22 -30.51 -44.90
N ARG A 35 -4.45 -29.23 -45.22
CA ARG A 35 -3.44 -28.20 -45.02
C ARG A 35 -3.12 -28.24 -43.51
N LYS A 36 -1.97 -28.77 -43.15
CA LYS A 36 -1.43 -28.65 -41.79
C LYS A 36 -1.40 -27.14 -41.51
N LYS A 37 -2.39 -26.65 -40.77
CA LYS A 37 -2.34 -25.28 -40.24
C LYS A 37 -1.00 -25.17 -39.50
N PRO A 38 -0.14 -24.20 -39.85
CA PRO A 38 1.09 -24.02 -39.09
C PRO A 38 0.67 -23.86 -37.64
N ASN A 39 1.17 -24.75 -36.79
CA ASN A 39 0.91 -24.71 -35.36
C ASN A 39 1.71 -23.50 -34.85
N PHE A 40 1.11 -22.31 -34.94
CA PHE A 40 1.61 -21.13 -34.27
C PHE A 40 1.46 -21.41 -32.80
N GLN A 41 2.48 -21.96 -32.18
CA GLN A 41 2.62 -21.93 -30.74
C GLN A 41 2.65 -20.47 -30.35
N ARG A 42 1.46 -19.93 -30.05
CA ARG A 42 1.33 -18.60 -29.48
C ARG A 42 1.97 -18.70 -28.11
N GLY A 43 3.18 -18.13 -27.96
CA GLY A 43 3.86 -18.10 -26.68
C GLY A 43 2.93 -17.57 -25.58
N THR A 44 3.06 -18.05 -24.38
CA THR A 44 2.28 -17.63 -23.20
C THR A 44 2.44 -16.13 -23.01
N LEU A 45 1.33 -15.41 -22.85
CA LEU A 45 1.36 -13.97 -22.58
C LEU A 45 1.86 -13.73 -21.16
N VAL A 46 2.87 -12.88 -20.99
CA VAL A 46 3.49 -12.58 -19.71
C VAL A 46 3.60 -11.08 -19.49
N GLU A 47 3.47 -10.68 -18.25
CA GLU A 47 3.81 -9.34 -17.78
C GLU A 47 5.24 -9.34 -17.27
N VAL A 48 6.00 -8.31 -17.65
CA VAL A 48 7.40 -8.16 -17.28
C VAL A 48 7.65 -6.80 -16.66
N MET A 49 8.62 -6.76 -15.75
CA MET A 49 9.22 -5.52 -15.27
C MET A 49 10.70 -5.48 -15.67
N GLU A 50 11.21 -4.29 -15.92
CA GLU A 50 12.62 -4.08 -16.20
C GLU A 50 13.41 -4.03 -14.89
N ALA A 51 14.51 -4.78 -14.84
CA ALA A 51 15.43 -4.77 -13.71
C ALA A 51 16.22 -3.47 -13.67
N THR A 52 15.94 -2.63 -12.69
CA THR A 52 16.65 -1.37 -12.46
C THR A 52 17.46 -1.46 -11.17
N LEU A 53 18.72 -1.01 -11.20
CA LEU A 53 19.52 -0.88 -10.00
C LEU A 53 19.02 0.30 -9.17
N SER A 54 18.95 0.09 -7.88
CA SER A 54 18.55 1.11 -6.91
C SER A 54 19.32 0.94 -5.61
N ASN A 55 19.33 2.01 -4.81
CA ASN A 55 19.95 2.02 -3.48
C ASN A 55 18.87 2.34 -2.43
N PRO A 56 17.91 1.43 -2.21
CA PRO A 56 16.83 1.67 -1.27
C PRO A 56 17.32 1.66 0.17
N GLN A 57 16.69 2.48 1.01
CA GLN A 57 16.82 2.37 2.45
C GLN A 57 15.79 1.37 2.96
N ILE A 58 16.24 0.36 3.71
CA ILE A 58 15.36 -0.63 4.31
C ILE A 58 14.61 -0.01 5.48
N GLU A 59 13.31 -0.28 5.56
CA GLU A 59 12.49 0.12 6.68
C GLU A 59 12.32 -1.06 7.65
N VAL A 60 12.80 -0.88 8.87
CA VAL A 60 12.57 -1.85 9.94
C VAL A 60 11.24 -1.55 10.61
N ARG A 61 10.21 -2.33 10.26
CA ARG A 61 8.87 -2.22 10.82
C ARG A 61 8.73 -3.15 12.02
N THR A 62 8.28 -2.61 13.13
CA THR A 62 8.09 -3.34 14.37
C THR A 62 6.94 -2.72 15.17
N HIS A 63 6.65 -3.29 16.33
CA HIS A 63 5.60 -2.82 17.22
C HIS A 63 6.18 -2.39 18.55
N GLY A 64 5.46 -1.52 19.24
CA GLY A 64 5.85 -1.07 20.56
C GLY A 64 4.65 -0.76 21.43
N ARG A 65 4.95 -0.48 22.70
CA ARG A 65 3.96 -0.05 23.70
C ARG A 65 4.33 1.29 24.28
N VAL A 66 3.39 2.21 24.28
CA VAL A 66 3.57 3.54 24.83
C VAL A 66 3.56 3.51 26.35
N ARG A 67 4.54 4.14 26.98
CA ARG A 67 4.57 4.39 28.41
C ARG A 67 4.86 5.86 28.70
N ALA A 68 4.48 6.33 29.88
CA ALA A 68 4.85 7.67 30.30
C ALA A 68 6.37 7.73 30.58
N ALA A 69 7.05 8.76 30.04
CA ALA A 69 8.48 8.99 30.32
C ALA A 69 8.72 9.31 31.80
N LYS A 70 7.72 9.88 32.47
CA LYS A 70 7.75 10.18 33.91
C LYS A 70 6.50 9.66 34.58
N LYS A 71 6.67 8.81 35.59
CA LYS A 71 5.58 8.32 36.46
C LYS A 71 6.00 8.52 37.89
N VAL A 72 5.18 9.25 38.66
CA VAL A 72 5.44 9.52 40.09
C VAL A 72 4.21 9.14 40.90
N ILE A 73 4.43 8.39 41.92
CA ILE A 73 3.44 8.12 42.99
C ILE A 73 3.56 9.24 44.01
N LEU A 74 2.52 10.09 44.07
CA LEU A 74 2.45 11.15 45.08
C LEU A 74 2.02 10.54 46.38
N SER A 75 2.89 10.60 47.39
CA SER A 75 2.65 10.03 48.72
C SER A 75 2.63 11.12 49.80
N ALA A 76 1.86 10.89 50.85
CA ALA A 76 1.85 11.76 52.01
C ALA A 76 3.20 11.70 52.72
N ARG A 77 3.85 12.85 52.97
CA ARG A 77 5.09 12.94 53.73
C ARG A 77 4.87 13.06 55.23
N ILE A 78 3.69 13.50 55.62
CA ILE A 78 3.26 13.74 57.00
C ILE A 78 1.86 13.20 57.21
N GLY A 79 1.52 12.80 58.43
CA GLY A 79 0.16 12.43 58.82
C GLY A 79 -0.70 13.67 59.04
N GLY A 80 -1.97 13.61 58.69
CA GLY A 80 -2.91 14.68 58.90
C GLY A 80 -4.17 14.54 58.07
N GLU A 81 -5.08 15.47 58.22
CA GLU A 81 -6.32 15.52 57.45
C GLU A 81 -6.11 16.26 56.12
N VAL A 82 -6.70 15.78 55.04
CA VAL A 82 -6.71 16.48 53.73
C VAL A 82 -7.72 17.64 53.78
N ILE A 83 -7.20 18.85 53.93
CA ILE A 83 -8.02 20.08 54.10
C ILE A 83 -8.33 20.78 52.81
N TRP A 84 -7.67 20.43 51.70
CA TRP A 84 -7.92 21.05 50.41
C TRP A 84 -7.41 20.13 49.28
N ILE A 85 -8.20 20.00 48.24
CA ILE A 85 -7.85 19.31 47.00
C ILE A 85 -8.01 20.32 45.85
N GLY A 86 -6.97 20.46 45.03
CA GLY A 86 -6.95 21.34 43.87
C GLY A 86 -7.89 20.90 42.75
N PRO A 87 -8.48 21.81 41.97
CA PRO A 87 -9.37 21.44 40.89
C PRO A 87 -8.69 20.60 39.80
N LYS A 88 -7.36 20.64 39.72
CA LYS A 88 -6.56 19.85 38.77
C LYS A 88 -6.14 18.47 39.30
N MET A 89 -6.62 18.08 40.47
CA MET A 89 -6.31 16.79 41.11
C MET A 89 -7.29 15.67 40.70
N ASN A 90 -8.23 15.94 39.83
CA ASN A 90 -9.17 14.96 39.30
C ASN A 90 -8.50 14.08 38.24
N GLU A 91 -8.90 12.82 38.15
CA GLU A 91 -8.41 11.87 37.15
C GLU A 91 -8.61 12.41 35.72
N GLY A 92 -7.60 12.25 34.87
CA GLY A 92 -7.59 12.80 33.54
C GLY A 92 -7.31 14.31 33.44
N SER A 93 -7.21 15.04 34.56
CA SER A 93 -6.93 16.48 34.56
C SER A 93 -5.45 16.76 34.32
N PHE A 94 -5.18 17.76 33.47
CA PHE A 94 -3.82 18.23 33.23
C PHE A 94 -3.40 19.29 34.26
N PHE A 95 -2.15 19.18 34.73
CA PHE A 95 -1.51 20.12 35.63
C PHE A 95 -0.16 20.59 35.08
N LYS A 96 0.29 21.75 35.54
CA LYS A 96 1.62 22.30 35.26
C LYS A 96 2.54 22.09 36.46
N LYS A 97 3.84 22.04 36.20
CA LYS A 97 4.86 22.05 37.23
C LYS A 97 4.63 23.20 38.21
N GLY A 98 4.61 22.91 39.53
CA GLY A 98 4.39 23.86 40.60
C GLY A 98 2.92 24.09 40.95
N ASP A 99 1.95 23.60 40.15
CA ASP A 99 0.54 23.70 40.54
C ASP A 99 0.28 23.04 41.89
N PRO A 100 -0.47 23.67 42.83
CA PRO A 100 -0.88 23.06 44.05
C PRO A 100 -1.89 21.94 43.78
N LEU A 101 -1.63 20.73 44.26
CA LEU A 101 -2.48 19.58 44.03
C LEU A 101 -3.37 19.28 45.23
N LEU A 102 -2.79 19.27 46.43
CA LEU A 102 -3.54 19.08 47.69
C LEU A 102 -2.81 19.69 48.89
N SER A 103 -3.52 19.88 50.00
CA SER A 103 -2.96 20.34 51.25
C SER A 103 -3.40 19.43 52.41
N ILE A 104 -2.42 19.03 53.24
CA ILE A 104 -2.63 18.27 54.46
C ILE A 104 -2.51 19.20 55.64
N GLY A 105 -3.52 19.22 56.50
CA GLY A 105 -3.55 19.97 57.75
C GLY A 105 -2.93 19.20 58.87
N ILE A 106 -2.08 19.88 59.66
CA ILE A 106 -1.55 19.41 60.95
C ILE A 106 -1.97 20.46 61.98
N ARG A 107 -2.03 20.10 63.27
CA ARG A 107 -2.55 20.96 64.35
C ARG A 107 -2.15 22.46 64.33
N GLN A 108 -0.97 22.78 63.74
CA GLN A 108 -0.51 24.20 63.64
C GLN A 108 0.15 24.57 62.31
N SER A 109 0.17 23.66 61.33
CA SER A 109 0.80 23.93 60.03
C SER A 109 0.05 23.26 58.89
N LYS A 110 0.28 23.77 57.68
CA LYS A 110 -0.30 23.22 56.45
C LYS A 110 0.83 22.73 55.51
N SER A 111 0.83 21.49 55.11
CA SER A 111 1.73 21.00 54.09
C SER A 111 1.02 20.98 52.73
N ARG A 112 1.57 21.74 51.78
CA ARG A 112 1.02 21.85 50.44
C ARG A 112 1.87 21.02 49.47
N LEU A 113 1.25 20.03 48.83
CA LEU A 113 1.89 19.19 47.81
C LEU A 113 1.68 19.85 46.44
N LYS A 114 2.78 20.07 45.73
CA LYS A 114 2.82 20.69 44.40
C LYS A 114 3.23 19.66 43.34
N ALA A 115 2.77 19.89 42.11
CA ALA A 115 3.16 19.07 40.97
C ALA A 115 4.66 19.19 40.63
N PRO A 116 5.42 18.07 40.55
CA PRO A 116 6.86 18.10 40.31
C PRO A 116 7.22 18.39 38.84
N PHE A 117 6.29 18.15 37.89
CA PHE A 117 6.45 18.33 36.44
C PHE A 117 5.09 18.65 35.81
N ASN A 118 5.07 18.90 34.49
CA ASN A 118 3.82 18.99 33.73
C ASN A 118 3.26 17.60 33.46
N GLY A 119 1.97 17.39 33.70
CA GLY A 119 1.44 16.04 33.60
C GLY A 119 -0.08 15.95 33.63
N VAL A 120 -0.54 14.73 33.75
CA VAL A 120 -1.94 14.33 33.91
C VAL A 120 -2.06 13.43 35.16
N VAL A 121 -3.16 13.57 35.86
CA VAL A 121 -3.48 12.68 36.99
C VAL A 121 -4.00 11.36 36.43
N GLN A 122 -3.31 10.26 36.69
CA GLN A 122 -3.74 8.92 36.27
C GLN A 122 -4.81 8.37 37.22
N SER A 123 -4.55 8.49 38.55
CA SER A 123 -5.51 8.09 39.59
C SER A 123 -5.39 8.98 40.82
N LYS A 124 -6.50 9.16 41.48
CA LYS A 124 -6.62 9.88 42.77
C LYS A 124 -7.14 8.90 43.83
N ASN A 125 -6.40 8.70 44.92
CA ASN A 125 -6.70 7.73 45.97
C ASN A 125 -6.94 8.40 47.31
N VAL A 126 -7.44 9.63 47.32
CA VAL A 126 -7.67 10.41 48.52
C VAL A 126 -8.83 11.38 48.34
N ASP A 127 -9.61 11.58 49.37
CA ASP A 127 -10.73 12.52 49.38
C ASP A 127 -10.57 13.62 50.44
N LEU A 128 -11.32 14.70 50.25
CA LEU A 128 -11.33 15.82 51.20
C LEU A 128 -11.88 15.39 52.56
N GLY A 129 -11.21 15.80 53.65
CA GLY A 129 -11.54 15.38 55.02
C GLY A 129 -10.95 14.03 55.40
N GLN A 130 -10.35 13.28 54.50
CA GLN A 130 -9.73 12.00 54.79
C GLN A 130 -8.44 12.19 55.59
N TYR A 131 -8.24 11.40 56.64
CA TYR A 131 -6.98 11.35 57.37
C TYR A 131 -5.99 10.44 56.65
N VAL A 132 -4.78 10.93 56.41
CA VAL A 132 -3.71 10.20 55.71
C VAL A 132 -2.50 10.01 56.63
N ASN A 133 -1.84 8.86 56.50
CA ASN A 133 -0.61 8.54 57.23
C ASN A 133 0.62 8.77 56.32
N PRO A 134 1.83 9.00 56.92
CA PRO A 134 3.07 9.08 56.15
C PRO A 134 3.27 7.82 55.30
N GLY A 135 3.65 7.99 54.03
CA GLY A 135 3.81 6.92 53.06
C GLY A 135 2.55 6.51 52.31
N MET A 136 1.35 6.95 52.73
CA MET A 136 0.11 6.62 52.03
C MET A 136 0.12 7.21 50.60
N GLN A 137 -0.22 6.41 49.64
CA GLN A 137 -0.34 6.83 48.24
C GLN A 137 -1.57 7.70 48.02
N LEU A 138 -1.38 8.93 47.58
CA LEU A 138 -2.43 9.91 47.34
C LEU A 138 -2.90 9.98 45.90
N ALA A 139 -1.96 9.85 44.97
CA ALA A 139 -2.24 9.87 43.51
C ALA A 139 -1.10 9.27 42.71
N VAL A 140 -1.40 8.95 41.45
CA VAL A 140 -0.41 8.62 40.41
C VAL A 140 -0.40 9.71 39.36
N LEU A 141 0.78 10.29 39.12
CA LEU A 141 1.01 11.38 38.17
C LEU A 141 1.84 10.88 37.01
N LEU A 142 1.38 11.15 35.80
CA LEU A 142 2.10 10.86 34.57
C LEU A 142 2.57 12.15 33.90
N GLY A 143 3.80 12.15 33.37
CA GLY A 143 4.34 13.28 32.60
C GLY A 143 3.63 13.42 31.23
N SER A 144 3.40 14.68 30.83
CA SER A 144 2.74 15.01 29.56
C SER A 144 3.68 15.56 28.49
N ASP A 145 4.92 15.93 28.84
CA ASP A 145 5.85 16.58 27.91
C ASP A 145 6.47 15.58 26.93
N GLN A 146 6.67 14.33 27.36
CA GLN A 146 7.29 13.26 26.61
C GLN A 146 6.64 11.93 26.95
N ALA A 147 6.56 11.07 25.93
CA ALA A 147 6.23 9.65 26.11
C ALA A 147 7.40 8.79 25.62
N GLU A 148 7.52 7.61 26.15
CA GLU A 148 8.45 6.58 25.71
C GLU A 148 7.66 5.47 25.01
N VAL A 149 8.23 4.96 23.92
CA VAL A 149 7.74 3.76 23.25
C VAL A 149 8.75 2.66 23.50
N VAL A 150 8.35 1.62 24.20
CA VAL A 150 9.12 0.38 24.34
C VAL A 150 8.87 -0.44 23.10
N ILE A 151 9.91 -0.64 22.32
CA ILE A 151 9.88 -1.32 21.02
C ILE A 151 10.49 -2.70 21.22
N ASP A 152 9.75 -3.74 20.88
CA ASP A 152 10.25 -5.11 20.87
C ASP A 152 10.75 -5.47 19.47
N LEU A 153 12.07 -5.63 19.31
CA LEU A 153 12.72 -5.92 18.05
C LEU A 153 13.27 -7.36 18.03
N PRO A 154 12.83 -8.23 17.11
CA PRO A 154 13.41 -9.54 16.92
C PRO A 154 14.90 -9.45 16.60
N MET A 155 15.72 -10.31 17.19
CA MET A 155 17.18 -10.28 17.07
C MET A 155 17.67 -10.33 15.62
N GLY A 156 17.00 -11.11 14.77
CA GLY A 156 17.33 -11.19 13.32
C GLY A 156 17.07 -9.90 12.51
N ARG A 157 16.39 -8.91 13.09
CA ARG A 157 16.20 -7.59 12.47
C ARG A 157 17.21 -6.54 12.91
N MET A 158 18.04 -6.85 13.90
CA MET A 158 19.06 -5.92 14.40
C MET A 158 20.11 -5.55 13.34
N ASP A 159 20.46 -6.51 12.48
CA ASP A 159 21.41 -6.31 11.39
C ASP A 159 20.99 -5.24 10.40
N TRP A 160 19.70 -4.95 10.36
CA TRP A 160 19.11 -3.94 9.46
C TRP A 160 19.02 -2.54 10.09
N LEU A 161 19.32 -2.40 11.38
CA LEU A 161 19.39 -1.09 12.02
C LEU A 161 20.58 -0.26 11.48
N PRO A 162 20.56 1.08 11.62
CA PRO A 162 21.68 1.92 11.27
C PRO A 162 22.98 1.46 11.95
N GLN A 163 24.11 1.60 11.27
CA GLN A 163 25.43 1.16 11.80
C GLN A 163 25.80 1.82 13.13
N SER A 164 25.29 3.02 13.41
CA SER A 164 25.45 3.70 14.70
C SER A 164 24.90 2.91 15.88
N PHE A 165 24.06 1.90 15.65
CA PHE A 165 23.53 1.04 16.71
C PHE A 165 24.55 0.02 17.23
N THR A 166 25.47 -0.43 16.39
CA THR A 166 26.45 -1.47 16.74
C THR A 166 27.70 -0.94 17.43
N SER A 167 27.91 0.38 17.45
CA SER A 167 29.05 1.01 18.15
C SER A 167 28.70 1.14 19.63
N LEU A 168 29.16 0.20 20.42
CA LEU A 168 29.07 0.21 21.90
C LEU A 168 30.18 1.12 22.47
N ASP A 169 30.28 2.33 22.00
CA ASP A 169 31.16 3.33 22.62
C ASP A 169 30.51 3.79 23.91
N GLY A 170 30.86 3.16 25.01
CA GLY A 170 30.64 3.44 26.44
C GLY A 170 29.49 4.35 26.94
N GLU A 171 29.00 5.21 26.10
CA GLU A 171 27.81 6.03 26.29
C GLU A 171 26.68 5.44 25.42
N ASN A 172 25.85 4.57 25.93
CA ASN A 172 24.66 3.98 25.28
C ASN A 172 23.70 5.00 24.61
N GLN A 173 24.22 6.03 23.96
CA GLN A 173 23.52 7.15 23.35
C GLN A 173 23.67 7.12 21.83
N PHE A 174 22.86 6.30 21.21
CA PHE A 174 22.59 6.45 19.77
C PHE A 174 21.29 7.20 19.58
N GLN A 175 21.22 8.05 18.55
CA GLN A 175 20.00 8.74 18.20
C GLN A 175 19.71 8.50 16.73
N PHE A 176 18.68 7.75 16.46
CA PHE A 176 18.17 7.64 15.09
C PHE A 176 16.66 7.89 15.06
N PRO A 177 16.17 8.47 13.94
CA PRO A 177 14.77 8.80 13.81
C PRO A 177 13.92 7.53 13.76
N ALA A 178 12.70 7.64 14.23
CA ALA A 178 11.66 6.63 14.07
C ALA A 178 10.32 7.32 13.88
N THR A 179 9.42 6.63 13.22
CA THR A 179 8.05 7.09 13.04
C THR A 179 7.13 6.17 13.81
N VAL A 180 6.23 6.76 14.58
CA VAL A 180 5.26 6.03 15.44
C VAL A 180 3.86 6.33 14.95
N SER A 181 3.04 5.30 14.75
CA SER A 181 1.63 5.40 14.39
C SER A 181 0.77 4.47 15.23
N LEU A 182 -0.50 4.80 15.46
CA LEU A 182 -1.40 3.92 16.21
C LEU A 182 -1.72 2.68 15.36
N ALA A 183 -1.53 1.51 15.93
CA ALA A 183 -1.81 0.25 15.26
C ALA A 183 -3.31 0.10 14.94
N GLY A 184 -3.62 -0.34 13.71
CA GLY A 184 -4.97 -0.66 13.27
C GLY A 184 -5.87 0.53 12.91
N MET A 185 -5.35 1.76 12.83
CA MET A 185 -6.11 2.94 12.43
C MET A 185 -5.80 3.37 10.99
N ILE A 186 -6.82 3.48 10.14
CA ILE A 186 -6.70 3.90 8.73
C ILE A 186 -6.24 5.36 8.60
N SER A 187 -6.66 6.23 9.54
CA SER A 187 -6.24 7.64 9.62
C SER A 187 -5.37 7.86 10.84
N ALA A 188 -4.24 7.16 10.89
CA ALA A 188 -3.35 7.23 12.03
C ALA A 188 -2.65 8.59 12.13
N SER A 189 -2.76 9.23 13.28
CA SER A 189 -1.81 10.29 13.65
C SER A 189 -0.41 9.69 13.68
N VAL A 190 0.53 10.41 13.10
CA VAL A 190 1.93 10.02 13.03
C VAL A 190 2.75 10.93 13.94
N TRP A 191 3.58 10.33 14.79
CA TRP A 191 4.50 11.05 15.67
C TRP A 191 5.94 10.76 15.28
N ASN A 192 6.74 11.80 15.26
CA ASN A 192 8.18 11.65 15.12
C ASN A 192 8.76 11.25 16.48
N ALA A 193 9.53 10.19 16.49
CA ALA A 193 10.21 9.65 17.63
C ALA A 193 11.72 9.59 17.40
N LYS A 194 12.49 9.51 18.47
CA LYS A 194 13.93 9.27 18.41
C LYS A 194 14.26 8.07 19.28
N VAL A 195 14.83 7.04 18.67
CA VAL A 195 15.36 5.90 19.43
C VAL A 195 16.65 6.36 20.09
N LYS A 196 16.71 6.29 21.41
CA LYS A 196 17.82 6.85 22.20
C LYS A 196 18.62 5.80 22.98
N ARG A 197 18.04 4.67 23.27
CA ARG A 197 18.70 3.64 24.09
C ARG A 197 18.06 2.26 23.86
N HIS A 198 18.79 1.23 24.13
CA HIS A 198 18.29 -0.13 24.27
C HIS A 198 18.36 -0.58 25.73
N LEU A 199 17.48 -1.47 26.08
CA LEU A 199 17.62 -2.23 27.30
C LEU A 199 18.52 -3.41 26.98
N LEU A 200 19.61 -3.59 27.73
CA LEU A 200 20.56 -4.69 27.54
C LEU A 200 19.98 -6.04 28.00
N GLU A 201 18.67 -6.16 28.00
CA GLU A 201 17.93 -7.34 28.44
C GLU A 201 17.14 -7.89 27.26
N LEU A 202 17.24 -9.22 27.07
CA LEU A 202 16.39 -9.94 26.10
C LEU A 202 15.11 -10.37 26.82
N THR A 203 13.98 -10.16 26.19
CA THR A 203 12.72 -10.69 26.69
C THR A 203 12.76 -12.22 26.68
N PRO A 204 12.37 -12.91 27.76
CA PRO A 204 12.41 -14.37 27.85
C PRO A 204 11.52 -15.04 26.78
N ARG A 205 10.46 -14.37 26.34
CA ARG A 205 9.57 -14.81 25.30
C ARG A 205 9.96 -14.17 23.96
N GLY A 206 10.61 -14.94 23.08
CA GLY A 206 10.86 -14.53 21.70
C GLY A 206 12.23 -13.93 21.42
N MET A 207 13.17 -13.88 22.39
CA MET A 207 14.53 -13.35 22.20
C MET A 207 14.53 -11.98 21.49
N MET A 208 13.72 -11.04 21.99
CA MET A 208 13.61 -9.71 21.44
C MET A 208 14.45 -8.71 22.22
N VAL A 209 15.14 -7.85 21.51
CA VAL A 209 15.84 -6.69 22.06
C VAL A 209 14.86 -5.56 22.26
N GLN A 210 14.87 -4.94 23.42
CA GLN A 210 14.01 -3.79 23.70
C GLN A 210 14.72 -2.48 23.42
N LEU A 211 14.13 -1.67 22.53
CA LEU A 211 14.56 -0.31 22.23
C LEU A 211 13.61 0.69 22.87
N ILE A 212 14.14 1.83 23.26
CA ILE A 212 13.33 2.94 23.81
C ILE A 212 13.40 4.11 22.84
N ALA A 213 12.24 4.43 22.27
CA ALA A 213 12.06 5.64 21.50
C ALA A 213 11.32 6.71 22.32
N GLU A 214 11.79 7.94 22.26
CA GLU A 214 11.12 9.10 22.88
C GLU A 214 10.26 9.84 21.84
N VAL A 215 9.02 10.12 22.22
CA VAL A 215 8.08 10.94 21.48
C VAL A 215 7.90 12.26 22.20
N GLU A 216 8.19 13.37 21.54
CA GLU A 216 7.96 14.71 22.05
C GLU A 216 6.51 15.15 21.83
N ASP A 217 5.90 15.82 22.82
CA ASP A 217 4.52 16.35 22.77
C ASP A 217 3.47 15.30 22.35
N PRO A 218 3.36 14.15 23.04
CA PRO A 218 2.48 13.04 22.67
C PRO A 218 0.98 13.45 22.66
N PHE A 219 0.62 14.48 23.39
CA PHE A 219 -0.76 14.99 23.48
C PHE A 219 -1.04 16.21 22.62
N HIS A 220 -0.08 16.65 21.78
CA HIS A 220 -0.15 17.85 20.93
C HIS A 220 -0.50 19.15 21.70
N LEU A 221 -0.08 19.26 22.95
CA LEU A 221 -0.36 20.41 23.80
C LEU A 221 0.37 21.68 23.35
N LYS A 222 1.59 21.53 22.80
CA LYS A 222 2.41 22.65 22.28
C LYS A 222 1.83 23.25 20.99
N ARG A 223 1.19 22.45 20.13
CA ARG A 223 0.55 22.92 18.90
C ARG A 223 -0.66 23.81 19.16
N LYS A 224 -1.49 23.44 20.14
CA LYS A 224 -2.68 24.26 20.54
C LYS A 224 -2.30 25.65 21.05
N SER A 225 -1.14 25.81 21.70
CA SER A 225 -0.67 27.10 22.19
C SER A 225 -0.19 28.03 21.07
N LYS A 226 0.46 27.50 20.02
CA LYS A 226 0.91 28.30 18.85
C LYS A 226 -0.24 28.81 18.00
N VAL A 227 -1.31 28.05 17.83
CA VAL A 227 -2.51 28.46 17.08
C VAL A 227 -3.26 29.56 17.81
N LYS A 228 -3.43 29.46 19.15
CA LYS A 228 -4.04 30.55 19.94
C LYS A 228 -3.24 31.83 19.92
N SER A 229 -1.92 31.78 19.87
CA SER A 229 -1.05 32.96 19.79
C SER A 229 -1.10 33.65 18.42
N LYS A 230 -1.29 32.91 17.34
CA LYS A 230 -1.37 33.47 15.98
C LYS A 230 -2.73 34.15 15.73
N ASN A 231 -3.82 33.60 16.24
CA ASN A 231 -5.15 34.19 16.09
C ASN A 231 -5.35 35.45 16.95
N LYS A 232 -4.57 35.63 18.04
CA LYS A 232 -4.67 36.84 18.86
C LYS A 232 -3.97 38.06 18.26
N ARG A 233 -3.07 37.87 17.28
CA ARG A 233 -2.37 38.93 16.56
C ARG A 233 -3.04 39.37 15.25
N THR A 234 -4.05 38.61 14.78
CA THR A 234 -4.72 38.89 13.49
C THR A 234 -6.08 39.58 13.68
N SER A 235 -6.56 39.75 14.92
CA SER A 235 -7.88 40.32 15.18
C SER A 235 -7.89 41.87 15.36
N GLU A 236 -6.76 42.56 15.21
CA GLU A 236 -6.71 44.01 15.42
C GLU A 236 -6.51 44.84 14.16
N ASN A 237 -6.39 44.30 12.98
CA ASN A 237 -6.40 45.12 11.77
C ASN A 237 -6.85 44.30 10.57
N THR A 238 -8.10 44.46 10.16
CA THR A 238 -8.54 44.59 8.78
C THR A 238 -10.05 44.37 8.67
N LEU A 239 -10.80 45.44 8.88
CA LEU A 239 -12.06 45.65 8.18
C LEU A 239 -11.69 46.37 6.90
N ILE A 240 -11.77 45.77 5.75
CA ILE A 240 -12.10 46.37 4.45
C ILE A 240 -12.14 45.22 3.41
N ASN A 241 -13.34 45.04 2.86
CA ASN A 241 -13.72 44.52 1.54
C ASN A 241 -12.69 43.82 0.64
N THR A 242 -13.00 42.62 0.21
CA THR A 242 -13.05 42.33 -1.24
C THR A 242 -13.95 41.13 -1.52
N VAL A 243 -14.91 41.36 -2.38
CA VAL A 243 -15.83 40.41 -3.00
C VAL A 243 -15.05 39.66 -4.11
N GLY A 244 -15.21 38.36 -4.17
CA GLY A 244 -15.18 37.57 -5.40
C GLY A 244 -13.84 37.11 -5.90
N THR A 245 -13.56 35.84 -5.85
CA THR A 245 -13.41 34.99 -7.04
C THR A 245 -13.26 33.51 -6.59
N ALA A 246 -14.08 32.67 -7.18
CA ALA A 246 -14.17 31.25 -6.93
C ALA A 246 -13.00 30.49 -7.57
N ASN A 247 -12.76 29.29 -7.02
CA ASN A 247 -12.16 28.12 -7.65
C ASN A 247 -10.64 28.07 -7.82
N SER A 248 -10.00 27.50 -6.82
CA SER A 248 -8.97 26.47 -7.04
C SER A 248 -9.14 25.40 -5.97
N GLU A 249 -9.81 24.32 -6.31
CA GLU A 249 -9.84 23.09 -5.54
C GLU A 249 -8.42 22.51 -5.52
N SER A 250 -7.70 22.83 -4.47
CA SER A 250 -6.51 22.06 -4.08
C SER A 250 -6.99 20.70 -3.59
N PRO A 251 -6.34 19.58 -3.96
CA PRO A 251 -6.70 18.25 -3.46
C PRO A 251 -6.68 18.26 -1.92
N PRO A 252 -7.63 17.57 -1.26
CA PRO A 252 -7.73 17.57 0.19
C PRO A 252 -6.42 17.04 0.77
N THR A 253 -5.67 17.91 1.41
CA THR A 253 -4.53 17.54 2.24
C THR A 253 -5.05 16.54 3.28
N PRO A 254 -4.42 15.37 3.45
CA PRO A 254 -4.86 14.39 4.43
C PRO A 254 -4.92 15.08 5.79
N GLN A 255 -6.14 15.19 6.35
CA GLN A 255 -6.36 15.75 7.68
C GLN A 255 -5.66 14.82 8.65
N THR A 256 -4.46 15.16 9.08
CA THR A 256 -3.78 14.50 10.18
C THR A 256 -4.69 14.62 11.41
N SER A 257 -5.30 13.52 11.79
CA SER A 257 -6.12 13.45 12.99
C SER A 257 -5.24 13.89 14.18
N ASN A 258 -5.68 14.93 14.91
CA ASN A 258 -4.98 15.43 16.10
C ASN A 258 -5.25 14.52 17.33
N MET A 259 -5.27 13.21 17.14
CA MET A 259 -5.51 12.26 18.22
C MET A 259 -4.30 12.22 19.14
N PRO A 260 -4.46 12.25 20.48
CA PRO A 260 -3.35 12.13 21.41
C PRO A 260 -2.79 10.71 21.44
N LEU A 261 -1.50 10.58 21.69
CA LEU A 261 -0.84 9.29 21.91
C LEU A 261 -1.10 8.82 23.34
N PHE A 262 -2.01 7.87 23.50
CA PHE A 262 -2.40 7.36 24.82
C PHE A 262 -1.32 6.47 25.44
N VAL A 263 -1.06 6.66 26.73
CA VAL A 263 -0.21 5.76 27.52
C VAL A 263 -0.87 4.39 27.59
N GLY A 264 -0.10 3.34 27.29
CA GLY A 264 -0.59 1.96 27.22
C GLY A 264 -1.01 1.51 25.83
N ALA A 265 -1.09 2.42 24.85
CA ALA A 265 -1.44 2.09 23.48
C ALA A 265 -0.37 1.20 22.81
N PHE A 266 -0.83 0.31 21.93
CA PHE A 266 0.04 -0.39 20.99
C PHE A 266 0.22 0.47 19.74
N VAL A 267 1.45 0.53 19.25
CA VAL A 267 1.85 1.38 18.12
C VAL A 267 2.71 0.61 17.14
N ASP A 268 2.57 0.97 15.89
CA ASP A 268 3.49 0.55 14.83
C ASP A 268 4.66 1.52 14.79
N VAL A 269 5.85 0.99 14.71
CA VAL A 269 7.08 1.77 14.67
C VAL A 269 7.86 1.44 13.42
N THR A 270 8.19 2.45 12.64
CA THR A 270 9.03 2.34 11.46
C THR A 270 10.35 3.05 11.72
N ILE A 271 11.44 2.32 11.59
CA ILE A 271 12.80 2.80 11.80
C ILE A 271 13.50 2.76 10.43
N PRO A 272 14.03 3.89 9.91
CA PRO A 272 14.89 3.88 8.74
C PRO A 272 16.16 3.08 9.04
N GLY A 273 16.35 1.98 8.35
CA GLY A 273 17.47 1.07 8.55
C GLY A 273 18.64 1.35 7.60
N ARG A 274 19.41 0.30 7.32
CA ARG A 274 20.55 0.36 6.40
C ARG A 274 20.11 0.64 4.97
N GLN A 275 20.97 1.33 4.24
CA GLN A 275 20.84 1.49 2.80
C GLN A 275 21.47 0.29 2.11
N LEU A 276 20.75 -0.32 1.18
CA LEU A 276 21.30 -1.33 0.27
C LEU A 276 21.92 -0.61 -0.93
N GLU A 277 23.01 -1.16 -1.45
CA GLU A 277 23.69 -0.62 -2.62
C GLU A 277 23.58 -1.58 -3.80
N ASN A 278 23.31 -1.03 -4.98
CA ASN A 278 23.29 -1.76 -6.25
C ASN A 278 22.39 -3.01 -6.25
N VAL A 279 21.18 -2.89 -5.72
CA VAL A 279 20.21 -3.97 -5.69
C VAL A 279 19.08 -3.76 -6.71
N VAL A 280 18.53 -4.88 -7.20
CA VAL A 280 17.32 -4.88 -8.03
C VAL A 280 16.12 -5.13 -7.13
N ASN A 281 15.17 -4.20 -7.12
CA ASN A 281 13.90 -4.38 -6.40
C ASN A 281 12.89 -5.11 -7.29
N ILE A 282 12.33 -6.20 -6.79
CA ILE A 282 11.27 -6.97 -7.45
C ILE A 282 10.09 -7.16 -6.49
N PRO A 283 8.85 -7.21 -7.00
CA PRO A 283 7.71 -7.56 -6.17
C PRO A 283 7.82 -9.02 -5.70
N ALA A 284 7.37 -9.31 -4.48
CA ALA A 284 7.45 -10.64 -3.88
C ALA A 284 6.87 -11.75 -4.77
N GLN A 285 5.82 -11.44 -5.53
CA GLN A 285 5.21 -12.36 -6.50
C GLN A 285 6.11 -12.75 -7.68
N ALA A 286 7.23 -12.07 -7.92
CA ALA A 286 8.18 -12.41 -8.99
C ALA A 286 9.20 -13.47 -8.54
N LEU A 287 9.40 -13.68 -7.24
CA LEU A 287 10.24 -14.75 -6.71
C LEU A 287 9.53 -16.10 -6.82
N ARG A 288 10.26 -17.12 -7.24
CA ARG A 288 9.80 -18.49 -7.37
C ARG A 288 10.73 -19.41 -6.59
N ASP A 289 10.20 -20.52 -6.09
CA ASP A 289 10.96 -21.60 -5.46
C ASP A 289 12.06 -21.11 -4.49
N GLN A 290 11.75 -20.07 -3.69
CA GLN A 290 12.62 -19.47 -2.67
C GLN A 290 13.82 -18.65 -3.19
N ASP A 291 14.45 -18.98 -4.32
CA ASP A 291 15.67 -18.35 -4.80
C ASP A 291 15.74 -18.17 -6.34
N THR A 292 14.63 -18.36 -7.05
CA THR A 292 14.61 -18.28 -8.52
C THR A 292 13.70 -17.16 -9.01
N VAL A 293 14.05 -16.60 -10.17
CA VAL A 293 13.23 -15.65 -10.93
C VAL A 293 13.14 -16.14 -12.38
N TRP A 294 12.11 -15.71 -13.06
CA TRP A 294 11.92 -15.96 -14.48
C TRP A 294 12.29 -14.72 -15.28
N ILE A 295 13.18 -14.88 -16.23
CA ILE A 295 13.67 -13.80 -17.09
C ILE A 295 13.14 -14.03 -18.50
N ALA A 296 12.67 -12.96 -19.15
CA ALA A 296 12.27 -12.98 -20.54
C ALA A 296 13.49 -12.63 -21.42
N LEU A 297 14.09 -13.64 -22.05
CA LEU A 297 15.23 -13.48 -22.94
C LEU A 297 14.84 -13.95 -24.37
N GLU A 298 14.97 -13.07 -25.35
CA GLU A 298 14.72 -13.36 -26.79
C GLU A 298 13.38 -14.04 -27.13
N GLY A 299 12.36 -13.86 -26.28
CA GLY A 299 11.03 -14.47 -26.46
C GLY A 299 10.87 -15.84 -25.81
N GLU A 300 11.83 -16.27 -25.02
CA GLU A 300 11.82 -17.49 -24.24
C GLU A 300 11.97 -17.18 -22.74
N LEU A 301 11.47 -18.09 -21.91
CA LEU A 301 11.58 -18.01 -20.46
C LEU A 301 12.89 -18.69 -20.03
N GLU A 302 13.68 -17.97 -19.24
CA GLU A 302 14.86 -18.50 -18.54
C GLU A 302 14.59 -18.51 -17.04
N VAL A 303 14.75 -19.68 -16.39
CA VAL A 303 14.71 -19.82 -14.93
C VAL A 303 16.12 -19.59 -14.40
N ARG A 304 16.30 -18.58 -13.55
CA ARG A 304 17.62 -18.20 -13.04
C ARG A 304 17.61 -18.06 -11.52
N ARG A 305 18.64 -18.61 -10.87
CA ARG A 305 18.86 -18.43 -9.44
C ARG A 305 19.39 -17.04 -9.14
N VAL A 306 18.90 -16.45 -8.05
CA VAL A 306 19.25 -15.10 -7.61
C VAL A 306 19.79 -15.10 -6.19
N LYS A 307 20.57 -14.07 -5.87
CA LYS A 307 21.04 -13.82 -4.50
C LYS A 307 20.14 -12.77 -3.87
N ILE A 308 19.45 -13.12 -2.81
CA ILE A 308 18.57 -12.23 -2.07
C ILE A 308 19.42 -11.43 -1.07
N ALA A 309 19.35 -10.10 -1.13
CA ALA A 309 19.97 -9.21 -0.17
C ALA A 309 19.03 -8.97 1.03
N HIS A 310 17.73 -8.72 0.72
CA HIS A 310 16.72 -8.49 1.75
C HIS A 310 15.34 -8.94 1.25
N LEU A 311 14.51 -9.41 2.19
CA LEU A 311 13.16 -9.88 1.93
C LEU A 311 12.20 -9.10 2.81
N ASP A 312 11.34 -8.29 2.19
CA ASP A 312 10.27 -7.56 2.84
C ASP A 312 8.91 -8.18 2.45
N GLN A 313 7.82 -7.73 3.05
CA GLN A 313 6.47 -8.28 2.80
C GLN A 313 6.05 -8.17 1.33
N ASP A 314 6.28 -7.02 0.72
CA ASP A 314 5.83 -6.70 -0.64
C ASP A 314 6.96 -6.73 -1.67
N ASN A 315 8.21 -6.55 -1.24
CA ASN A 315 9.37 -6.36 -2.10
C ASN A 315 10.53 -7.28 -1.72
N ILE A 316 11.27 -7.71 -2.74
CA ILE A 316 12.48 -8.50 -2.58
C ILE A 316 13.62 -7.76 -3.25
N TYR A 317 14.72 -7.63 -2.54
CA TYR A 317 15.92 -6.95 -3.01
C TYR A 317 16.98 -7.96 -3.37
N LEU A 318 17.37 -7.95 -4.64
CA LEU A 318 18.35 -8.89 -5.19
C LEU A 318 19.72 -8.22 -5.27
N SER A 319 20.76 -8.86 -4.71
CA SER A 319 22.15 -8.43 -4.83
C SER A 319 22.88 -9.04 -6.01
N GLY A 320 22.28 -10.02 -6.71
CA GLY A 320 22.89 -10.65 -7.86
C GLY A 320 21.98 -11.66 -8.53
N GLY A 321 22.42 -12.13 -9.71
CA GLY A 321 21.68 -13.09 -10.53
C GLY A 321 20.86 -12.45 -11.65
N VAL A 322 20.57 -11.15 -11.58
CA VAL A 322 19.87 -10.38 -12.61
C VAL A 322 20.74 -9.19 -13.03
N LYS A 323 20.84 -8.95 -14.33
CA LYS A 323 21.56 -7.81 -14.89
C LYS A 323 20.61 -6.61 -15.08
N PRO A 324 21.11 -5.38 -14.96
CA PRO A 324 20.33 -4.19 -15.27
C PRO A 324 19.79 -4.22 -16.70
N GLY A 325 18.52 -3.85 -16.89
CA GLY A 325 17.84 -3.88 -18.18
C GLY A 325 17.24 -5.22 -18.57
N GLU A 326 17.50 -6.32 -17.84
CA GLU A 326 16.81 -7.59 -18.07
C GLU A 326 15.33 -7.51 -17.70
N GLN A 327 14.49 -8.25 -18.39
CA GLN A 327 13.04 -8.27 -18.18
C GLN A 327 12.66 -9.45 -17.29
N ILE A 328 12.20 -9.15 -16.07
CA ILE A 328 11.76 -10.13 -15.09
C ILE A 328 10.27 -10.37 -15.26
N ILE A 329 9.84 -11.61 -15.33
CA ILE A 329 8.44 -12.01 -15.47
C ILE A 329 7.78 -11.98 -14.10
N ILE A 330 6.73 -11.16 -13.97
CA ILE A 330 5.97 -11.01 -12.72
C ILE A 330 4.69 -11.85 -12.71
N SER A 331 4.11 -12.12 -13.88
CA SER A 331 2.87 -12.90 -13.98
C SER A 331 3.09 -14.39 -13.69
N PRO A 332 2.10 -15.09 -13.08
CA PRO A 332 2.17 -16.54 -12.87
C PRO A 332 2.02 -17.30 -14.19
N ILE A 333 2.82 -18.34 -14.39
CA ILE A 333 2.76 -19.23 -15.55
C ILE A 333 2.58 -20.67 -15.06
N LYS A 334 1.58 -21.37 -15.59
CA LYS A 334 1.42 -22.82 -15.32
C LYS A 334 2.39 -23.60 -16.18
N GLY A 335 3.19 -24.47 -15.54
CA GLY A 335 4.18 -25.31 -16.25
C GLY A 335 5.36 -24.52 -16.83
N ALA A 336 5.83 -23.51 -16.12
CA ALA A 336 7.02 -22.75 -16.50
C ALA A 336 8.25 -23.66 -16.52
N ALA A 337 8.99 -23.61 -17.60
CA ALA A 337 10.25 -24.33 -17.79
C ALA A 337 11.18 -23.51 -18.67
N ASN A 338 12.49 -23.76 -18.58
CA ASN A 338 13.47 -23.14 -19.45
C ASN A 338 13.12 -23.38 -20.94
N GLY A 339 13.23 -22.34 -21.75
CA GLY A 339 12.93 -22.40 -23.19
C GLY A 339 11.44 -22.33 -23.54
N LEU A 340 10.56 -22.12 -22.55
CA LEU A 340 9.13 -21.89 -22.83
C LEU A 340 8.96 -20.60 -23.64
N LYS A 341 8.31 -20.71 -24.82
CA LYS A 341 8.01 -19.53 -25.67
C LYS A 341 7.01 -18.61 -24.99
N ILE A 342 7.40 -17.36 -24.86
CA ILE A 342 6.62 -16.31 -24.19
C ILE A 342 6.35 -15.12 -25.13
N ARG A 343 5.34 -14.36 -24.82
CA ARG A 343 5.01 -13.07 -25.47
C ARG A 343 4.84 -12.02 -24.37
N ILE A 344 5.52 -10.92 -24.52
CA ILE A 344 5.46 -9.81 -23.57
C ILE A 344 4.23 -8.98 -23.85
N ALA A 345 3.41 -8.73 -22.83
CA ALA A 345 2.27 -7.83 -22.90
C ALA A 345 2.75 -6.41 -23.28
N GLY A 346 2.10 -5.77 -24.27
CA GLY A 346 2.47 -4.41 -24.70
C GLY A 346 3.57 -4.33 -25.80
N LYS A 347 4.30 -5.38 -26.11
CA LYS A 347 5.24 -5.43 -27.25
C LYS A 347 4.66 -6.17 -28.46
N GLU A 348 3.44 -5.89 -28.87
CA GLU A 348 2.99 -6.34 -30.19
C GLU A 348 3.78 -5.56 -31.26
N LYS A 349 4.77 -6.20 -31.87
CA LYS A 349 5.30 -5.74 -33.16
C LYS A 349 4.12 -5.71 -34.12
N ILE A 350 3.67 -4.51 -34.47
CA ILE A 350 2.88 -4.30 -35.66
C ILE A 350 3.69 -4.93 -36.80
N ARG A 351 3.37 -6.19 -37.15
CA ARG A 351 3.87 -6.77 -38.38
C ARG A 351 3.35 -5.89 -39.47
N LYS A 352 4.19 -4.99 -39.97
CA LYS A 352 4.02 -4.38 -41.29
C LYS A 352 3.75 -5.55 -42.25
N LYS A 353 2.52 -5.63 -42.71
CA LYS A 353 2.09 -6.53 -43.77
C LYS A 353 2.94 -6.16 -44.98
N GLY A 354 4.10 -6.82 -45.08
CA GLY A 354 5.05 -6.63 -46.20
C GLY A 354 4.36 -6.93 -47.48
N ASP A 355 4.32 -5.94 -48.25
CA ASP A 355 4.52 -5.86 -49.68
C ASP A 355 4.76 -7.22 -50.32
N GLY A 356 3.84 -7.59 -51.21
CA GLY A 356 3.99 -8.76 -52.05
C GLY A 356 2.72 -9.14 -52.78
N ARG A 357 2.26 -8.29 -53.70
CA ARG A 357 1.63 -8.67 -54.98
C ARG A 357 1.02 -7.43 -55.63
N ARG A 358 1.90 -6.59 -56.12
CA ARG A 358 1.59 -5.80 -57.31
C ARG A 358 1.77 -6.73 -58.49
N MET A 359 0.74 -7.43 -58.92
CA MET A 359 0.68 -8.03 -60.25
C MET A 359 -0.57 -7.49 -60.93
N GLN A 360 -0.29 -6.67 -61.93
CA GLN A 360 -1.01 -6.38 -63.15
C GLN A 360 -2.42 -6.96 -63.27
N LEU A 361 -3.41 -6.09 -63.23
CA LEU A 361 -4.63 -6.16 -64.06
C LEU A 361 -5.00 -4.72 -64.41
N SER A 362 -4.24 -4.18 -65.37
CA SER A 362 -4.66 -3.09 -66.20
C SER A 362 -5.64 -3.68 -67.24
N GLY A 363 -6.81 -3.11 -67.35
CA GLY A 363 -7.73 -3.42 -68.45
C GLY A 363 -9.07 -3.95 -67.97
N GLU A 364 -10.09 -3.16 -68.11
CA GLU A 364 -11.53 -3.41 -67.94
C GLU A 364 -12.16 -2.92 -66.62
N ARG A 365 -12.33 -1.63 -66.53
CA ARG A 365 -13.50 -0.98 -65.91
C ARG A 365 -13.53 0.53 -66.13
N LYS A 366 -13.42 0.91 -67.39
CA LYS A 366 -13.74 2.27 -67.87
C LYS A 366 -15.04 2.26 -68.66
N ARG A 367 -16.12 1.61 -68.19
CA ARG A 367 -17.47 1.73 -68.77
C ARG A 367 -18.52 1.32 -67.73
N ARG A 368 -18.71 2.12 -66.70
CA ARG A 368 -19.95 2.14 -65.88
C ARG A 368 -19.86 3.23 -64.81
N ARG A 369 -19.73 4.46 -65.28
CA ARG A 369 -20.05 5.64 -64.48
C ARG A 369 -20.61 6.68 -65.40
N LYS A 370 -21.86 6.46 -65.79
CA LYS A 370 -22.71 7.52 -66.38
C LYS A 370 -24.14 6.95 -66.40
N ARG A 371 -24.80 7.01 -65.25
CA ARG A 371 -26.25 6.94 -64.98
C ARG A 371 -26.44 6.65 -63.56
N GLU A 372 -26.72 7.71 -62.85
CA GLU A 372 -27.50 7.81 -61.60
C GLU A 372 -27.06 9.03 -60.82
N ASP A 373 -27.13 10.20 -61.48
CA ASP A 373 -27.40 11.47 -60.80
C ASP A 373 -28.94 11.63 -60.86
N GLY A 374 -29.57 11.68 -59.69
CA GLY A 374 -30.98 12.04 -59.63
C GLY A 374 -31.75 11.21 -58.61
N LYS A 375 -31.99 11.79 -57.44
CA LYS A 375 -32.89 11.43 -56.31
C LYS A 375 -32.10 10.95 -55.07
N ASP A 376 -32.02 11.76 -54.05
CA ASP A 376 -33.02 12.00 -53.02
C ASP A 376 -32.48 12.97 -51.97
N GLU A 377 -32.84 14.22 -52.09
CA GLU A 377 -33.00 15.12 -50.95
C GLU A 377 -34.32 14.71 -50.29
N GLN A 378 -34.28 14.04 -49.14
CA GLN A 378 -35.32 14.02 -48.09
C GLN A 378 -34.98 12.91 -47.09
N GLY A 379 -34.36 13.27 -45.93
CA GLY A 379 -34.08 12.29 -44.90
C GLY A 379 -33.47 12.81 -43.62
N ASP A 380 -33.22 14.12 -43.45
CA ASP A 380 -32.51 14.66 -42.29
C ASP A 380 -33.40 15.38 -41.24
N GLY A 381 -34.68 15.01 -41.13
CA GLY A 381 -35.62 15.64 -40.21
C GLY A 381 -36.06 14.80 -38.98
N LYS A 382 -35.65 13.54 -38.83
CA LYS A 382 -36.25 12.63 -37.83
C LYS A 382 -35.36 12.25 -36.62
N TRP A 383 -34.12 12.62 -36.63
CA TRP A 383 -33.21 12.28 -35.49
C TRP A 383 -33.13 13.35 -34.42
N GLN A 384 -33.38 14.61 -34.73
CA GLN A 384 -33.35 15.71 -33.73
C GLN A 384 -34.61 15.81 -32.86
N GLN A 385 -35.72 15.18 -33.23
CA GLN A 385 -36.93 15.19 -32.39
C GLN A 385 -36.96 14.09 -31.29
N ARG A 386 -36.09 13.07 -31.35
CA ARG A 386 -36.02 12.03 -30.31
C ARG A 386 -35.14 12.41 -29.12
N GLU A 387 -34.10 13.22 -29.29
CA GLU A 387 -33.24 13.67 -28.21
C GLU A 387 -33.88 14.76 -27.32
N ASN A 388 -34.73 15.59 -27.89
CA ASN A 388 -35.42 16.64 -27.12
C ASN A 388 -36.58 16.14 -26.24
N ASN A 389 -37.15 14.97 -26.53
CA ASN A 389 -38.21 14.38 -25.70
C ASN A 389 -37.66 13.57 -24.54
N GLN A 390 -36.43 13.04 -24.61
CA GLN A 390 -35.79 12.38 -23.47
C GLN A 390 -35.25 13.34 -22.42
N ARG A 391 -34.90 14.58 -22.81
CA ARG A 391 -34.46 15.62 -21.84
C ARG A 391 -35.61 16.26 -21.08
N LYS A 392 -36.83 16.22 -21.59
CA LYS A 392 -38.02 16.73 -20.86
C LYS A 392 -38.58 15.74 -19.83
N GLN A 393 -38.45 14.43 -20.05
CA GLN A 393 -38.91 13.44 -19.07
C GLN A 393 -37.98 13.26 -17.87
N ASN A 394 -36.69 13.59 -17.98
CA ASN A 394 -35.75 13.55 -16.85
C ASN A 394 -35.73 14.82 -15.98
N SER A 395 -36.41 15.89 -16.39
CA SER A 395 -36.53 17.12 -15.58
C SER A 395 -37.79 17.21 -14.76
N GLU A 396 -38.77 16.34 -15.00
CA GLU A 396 -40.04 16.29 -14.23
C GLU A 396 -40.04 15.27 -13.07
N SER A 397 -39.11 14.30 -13.09
CA SER A 397 -38.97 13.31 -12.01
C SER A 397 -38.14 13.76 -10.78
N HIS A 398 -37.56 14.96 -10.82
CA HIS A 398 -36.77 15.53 -9.70
C HIS A 398 -37.48 16.68 -8.96
N LYS A 399 -38.82 16.85 -9.18
CA LYS A 399 -39.61 17.88 -8.47
C LYS A 399 -40.69 17.31 -7.55
N GLU A 400 -40.78 16.01 -7.36
CA GLU A 400 -41.76 15.39 -6.43
C GLU A 400 -41.12 14.67 -5.22
N GLU A 401 -39.81 14.88 -4.92
CA GLU A 401 -39.22 14.48 -3.63
C GLU A 401 -38.42 15.66 -3.06
N SER A 402 -39.11 16.60 -2.46
CA SER A 402 -38.59 17.56 -1.48
C SER A 402 -39.65 17.82 -0.42
#